data_977c6b920dcf14c9ebafbc4937b1cf26
#
_entry.id   977c6b920dcf14c9ebafbc4937b1cf26
#
_cell.length_a   1.000
_cell.length_b   1.000
_cell.length_c   1.000
_cell.angle_alpha   90.00
_cell.angle_beta   90.00
_cell.angle_gamma   90.00
#
_symmetry.space_group_name_H-M   'P 1'
#
loop_
_entity.id
_entity.type
_entity.pdbx_description
1 polymer ?
#
loop_
_entity_poly.entity_id
_entity_poly.type
_entity_poly.pdbx_seq_one_letter_code
_entity_poly.pdbx_strand_id
1 'polypeptide(L)'
;MNASTPRFLCAIAMIAVILPTPAAASAPGGRFVVTNGGTSNGTVYDTKTKLTWQQTISSISYSWADAKTYCAGVGSRLGGTSWRLPTLKELQSLVDYSQTTPPMIDSTAFPGTPSDFFWSASPLAGSSSGAWDVYFGNGQTGFCCVSGTFNVRCVR
;
A
#
# COMPACT_ATOMS: atom_id res chain seq x y z
N MET A 1 17.16 -77.97 20.51
CA MET A 1 16.68 -77.54 19.18
C MET A 1 15.90 -76.24 19.42
N ASN A 2 16.56 -75.09 19.29
CA ASN A 2 15.94 -73.80 19.48
C ASN A 2 15.64 -73.18 18.11
N ALA A 3 14.35 -73.02 17.82
CA ALA A 3 13.92 -72.34 16.60
C ALA A 3 13.78 -70.83 16.90
N SER A 4 14.66 -70.02 16.34
CA SER A 4 14.58 -68.58 16.38
C SER A 4 13.64 -68.07 15.28
N THR A 5 12.55 -67.39 15.67
CA THR A 5 11.61 -66.75 14.77
C THR A 5 12.16 -65.35 14.34
N PRO A 6 12.21 -65.00 13.05
CA PRO A 6 12.60 -63.66 12.66
C PRO A 6 11.49 -62.63 12.89
N ARG A 7 11.81 -61.56 13.64
CA ARG A 7 10.95 -60.40 13.82
C ARG A 7 11.11 -59.50 12.58
N PHE A 8 10.08 -59.42 11.77
CA PHE A 8 9.99 -58.37 10.70
C PHE A 8 9.69 -57.00 11.33
N LEU A 9 10.65 -56.11 11.36
CA LEU A 9 10.40 -54.69 11.64
C LEU A 9 9.76 -54.05 10.42
N CYS A 10 8.50 -53.68 10.51
CA CYS A 10 7.82 -52.87 9.52
C CYS A 10 8.24 -51.44 9.73
N ALA A 11 9.12 -50.90 8.88
CA ALA A 11 9.50 -49.49 8.87
C ALA A 11 8.37 -48.68 8.23
N ILE A 12 7.64 -47.92 9.05
CA ILE A 12 6.63 -46.96 8.58
C ILE A 12 7.37 -45.71 8.10
N ALA A 13 7.48 -45.56 6.79
CA ALA A 13 7.98 -44.32 6.18
C ALA A 13 6.96 -43.21 6.38
N MET A 14 7.24 -42.25 7.26
CA MET A 14 6.46 -41.02 7.35
C MET A 14 6.74 -40.15 6.13
N ILE A 15 5.78 -40.08 5.23
CA ILE A 15 5.79 -39.11 4.13
C ILE A 15 5.38 -37.76 4.73
N ALA A 16 6.35 -36.85 4.88
CA ALA A 16 6.06 -35.47 5.25
C ALA A 16 5.31 -34.78 4.10
N VAL A 17 4.03 -34.55 4.29
CA VAL A 17 3.22 -33.74 3.39
C VAL A 17 3.65 -32.28 3.58
N ILE A 18 4.46 -31.75 2.69
CA ILE A 18 4.78 -30.32 2.63
C ILE A 18 3.54 -29.64 2.05
N LEU A 19 2.70 -29.06 2.92
CA LEU A 19 1.63 -28.19 2.49
C LEU A 19 2.25 -26.89 1.90
N PRO A 20 1.84 -26.47 0.70
CA PRO A 20 2.29 -25.18 0.17
C PRO A 20 1.83 -24.08 1.12
N THR A 21 2.75 -23.26 1.61
CA THR A 21 2.42 -22.03 2.31
C THR A 21 1.64 -21.15 1.33
N PRO A 22 0.49 -20.55 1.73
CA PRO A 22 -0.20 -19.62 0.87
C PRO A 22 0.77 -18.49 0.52
N ALA A 23 1.05 -18.31 -0.79
CA ALA A 23 1.78 -17.15 -1.25
C ALA A 23 0.97 -15.92 -0.83
N ALA A 24 1.59 -14.99 -0.09
CA ALA A 24 0.97 -13.72 0.21
C ALA A 24 0.58 -13.07 -1.14
N ALA A 25 -0.70 -12.78 -1.31
CA ALA A 25 -1.18 -12.08 -2.49
C ALA A 25 -0.53 -10.69 -2.49
N SER A 26 0.37 -10.45 -3.42
CA SER A 26 0.98 -9.14 -3.64
C SER A 26 0.56 -8.63 -5.01
N ALA A 27 0.64 -7.31 -5.21
CA ALA A 27 0.44 -6.73 -6.55
C ALA A 27 1.29 -7.50 -7.58
N PRO A 28 0.85 -7.59 -8.86
CA PRO A 28 1.59 -8.32 -9.90
C PRO A 28 3.08 -7.99 -9.86
N GLY A 29 3.93 -9.02 -9.79
CA GLY A 29 5.38 -8.86 -9.66
C GLY A 29 5.93 -7.86 -10.68
N GLY A 30 6.74 -6.89 -10.23
CA GLY A 30 7.32 -5.87 -11.09
C GLY A 30 6.44 -4.64 -11.38
N ARG A 31 5.25 -4.53 -10.78
CA ARG A 31 4.43 -3.31 -10.92
C ARG A 31 5.14 -2.09 -10.31
N PHE A 32 5.68 -2.23 -9.12
CA PHE A 32 6.28 -1.14 -8.37
C PHE A 32 7.80 -1.23 -8.35
N VAL A 33 8.46 -0.14 -8.76
CA VAL A 33 9.93 0.00 -8.71
C VAL A 33 10.27 1.03 -7.64
N VAL A 34 10.92 0.57 -6.57
CA VAL A 34 11.28 1.39 -5.42
C VAL A 34 12.65 2.01 -5.62
N THR A 35 12.77 3.32 -5.38
CA THR A 35 14.03 4.06 -5.37
C THR A 35 14.24 4.71 -4.01
N ASN A 36 15.45 4.60 -3.43
CA ASN A 36 15.79 5.06 -2.08
C ASN A 36 14.83 4.54 -1.00
N GLY A 37 14.41 3.27 -1.14
CA GLY A 37 13.41 2.65 -0.26
C GLY A 37 13.77 2.72 1.21
N GLY A 38 12.74 2.88 2.06
CA GLY A 38 12.89 2.95 3.51
C GLY A 38 13.45 4.28 4.04
N THR A 39 13.69 5.26 3.18
CA THR A 39 14.20 6.59 3.56
C THR A 39 13.12 7.66 3.41
N SER A 40 13.34 8.84 3.99
CA SER A 40 12.41 9.98 3.87
C SER A 40 12.29 10.51 2.44
N ASN A 41 13.24 10.21 1.55
CA ASN A 41 13.24 10.57 0.13
C ASN A 41 12.95 9.37 -0.79
N GLY A 42 12.42 8.28 -0.25
CA GLY A 42 11.99 7.11 -1.00
C GLY A 42 10.83 7.44 -1.96
N THR A 43 10.93 6.91 -3.18
CA THR A 43 9.88 7.02 -4.20
C THR A 43 9.56 5.65 -4.79
N VAL A 44 8.34 5.50 -5.30
CA VAL A 44 7.83 4.29 -5.94
C VAL A 44 7.31 4.64 -7.32
N TYR A 45 7.93 4.10 -8.36
CA TYR A 45 7.43 4.23 -9.73
C TYR A 45 6.45 3.08 -10.03
N ASP A 46 5.21 3.42 -10.38
CA ASP A 46 4.20 2.46 -10.83
C ASP A 46 4.33 2.28 -12.35
N THR A 47 4.82 1.12 -12.77
CA THR A 47 5.02 0.79 -14.19
C THR A 47 3.71 0.71 -14.98
N LYS A 48 2.57 0.50 -14.30
CA LYS A 48 1.24 0.41 -14.90
C LYS A 48 0.65 1.78 -15.20
N THR A 49 0.68 2.69 -14.23
CA THR A 49 0.10 4.04 -14.35
C THR A 49 1.11 5.08 -14.84
N LYS A 50 2.41 4.77 -14.82
CA LYS A 50 3.52 5.67 -15.13
C LYS A 50 3.67 6.83 -14.15
N LEU A 51 3.07 6.71 -12.98
CA LEU A 51 3.14 7.69 -11.91
C LEU A 51 4.28 7.36 -10.93
N THR A 52 4.88 8.39 -10.37
CA THR A 52 5.86 8.26 -9.29
C THR A 52 5.23 8.73 -7.99
N TRP A 53 5.25 7.87 -6.98
CA TRP A 53 4.61 8.08 -5.69
C TRP A 53 5.63 8.36 -4.60
N GLN A 54 5.25 9.18 -3.63
CA GLN A 54 5.95 9.26 -2.34
C GLN A 54 5.83 7.91 -1.63
N GLN A 55 6.97 7.31 -1.22
CA GLN A 55 6.97 6.04 -0.50
C GLN A 55 6.55 6.22 0.96
N THR A 56 7.34 6.96 1.72
CA THR A 56 7.11 7.21 3.15
C THR A 56 6.27 8.46 3.32
N ILE A 57 5.10 8.34 3.93
CA ILE A 57 4.21 9.47 4.20
C ILE A 57 4.70 10.32 5.38
N SER A 58 4.10 11.50 5.56
CA SER A 58 4.25 12.32 6.77
C SER A 58 3.67 11.60 7.99
N SER A 59 4.24 11.83 9.15
CA SER A 59 3.70 11.38 10.44
C SER A 59 2.54 12.22 10.96
N ILE A 60 2.23 13.34 10.30
CA ILE A 60 1.10 14.22 10.64
C ILE A 60 0.05 14.17 9.55
N SER A 61 -1.21 14.36 9.94
CA SER A 61 -2.34 14.50 9.04
C SER A 61 -2.58 15.98 8.69
N TYR A 62 -3.19 16.25 7.55
CA TYR A 62 -3.34 17.58 6.97
C TYR A 62 -4.81 17.86 6.67
N SER A 63 -5.22 19.14 6.77
CA SER A 63 -6.44 19.61 6.11
C SER A 63 -6.31 19.46 4.60
N TRP A 64 -7.42 19.49 3.87
CA TRP A 64 -7.35 19.31 2.41
C TRP A 64 -6.54 20.40 1.70
N ALA A 65 -6.60 21.65 2.18
CA ALA A 65 -5.80 22.76 1.64
C ALA A 65 -4.30 22.56 1.92
N ASP A 66 -3.98 22.19 3.17
CA ASP A 66 -2.60 21.95 3.59
C ASP A 66 -2.01 20.70 2.89
N ALA A 67 -2.82 19.68 2.63
CA ALA A 67 -2.42 18.48 1.86
C ALA A 67 -1.93 18.85 0.45
N LYS A 68 -2.63 19.74 -0.24
CA LYS A 68 -2.21 20.24 -1.55
C LYS A 68 -0.90 21.02 -1.48
N THR A 69 -0.79 21.91 -0.51
CA THR A 69 0.43 22.70 -0.26
C THR A 69 1.62 21.83 0.09
N TYR A 70 1.42 20.85 0.98
CA TYR A 70 2.45 19.86 1.34
C TYR A 70 2.96 19.12 0.10
N CYS A 71 2.08 18.58 -0.73
CA CYS A 71 2.50 17.84 -1.91
C CYS A 71 3.20 18.74 -2.96
N ALA A 72 2.80 19.97 -3.12
CA ALA A 72 3.49 20.91 -3.99
C ALA A 72 4.93 21.20 -3.53
N GLY A 73 5.20 21.10 -2.23
CA GLY A 73 6.51 21.38 -1.62
C GLY A 73 7.47 20.20 -1.50
N VAL A 74 7.02 18.93 -1.66
CA VAL A 74 7.87 17.76 -1.38
C VAL A 74 8.99 17.51 -2.41
N GLY A 75 8.96 18.20 -3.55
CA GLY A 75 9.96 18.03 -4.61
C GLY A 75 11.40 18.31 -4.17
N SER A 76 11.60 19.22 -3.22
CA SER A 76 12.93 19.50 -2.64
C SER A 76 13.52 18.28 -1.90
N ARG A 77 12.67 17.41 -1.34
CA ARG A 77 13.07 16.22 -0.60
C ARG A 77 13.05 14.96 -1.48
N LEU A 78 12.01 14.79 -2.29
CA LEU A 78 11.81 13.57 -3.10
C LEU A 78 12.51 13.63 -4.47
N GLY A 79 13.03 14.81 -4.85
CA GLY A 79 13.56 15.06 -6.18
C GLY A 79 12.46 15.21 -7.23
N GLY A 80 12.80 15.92 -8.33
CA GLY A 80 11.88 16.20 -9.41
C GLY A 80 10.87 17.31 -9.11
N THR A 81 10.06 17.59 -10.12
CA THR A 81 9.05 18.67 -10.11
C THR A 81 7.65 18.08 -10.25
N SER A 82 6.65 18.95 -10.21
CA SER A 82 5.23 18.61 -10.48
C SER A 82 4.60 17.65 -9.47
N TRP A 83 5.13 17.58 -8.25
CA TRP A 83 4.50 16.86 -7.17
C TRP A 83 3.18 17.50 -6.78
N ARG A 84 2.17 16.68 -6.52
CA ARG A 84 0.82 17.13 -6.22
C ARG A 84 0.07 16.08 -5.40
N LEU A 85 -1.05 16.47 -4.83
CA LEU A 85 -2.03 15.54 -4.28
C LEU A 85 -2.64 14.71 -5.43
N PRO A 86 -2.79 13.39 -5.32
CA PRO A 86 -3.38 12.55 -6.35
C PRO A 86 -4.87 12.82 -6.54
N THR A 87 -5.37 12.63 -7.74
CA THR A 87 -6.82 12.51 -7.96
C THR A 87 -7.38 11.27 -7.27
N LEU A 88 -8.71 11.20 -7.06
CA LEU A 88 -9.36 10.03 -6.46
C LEU A 88 -9.01 8.73 -7.22
N LYS A 89 -9.08 8.75 -8.56
CA LYS A 89 -8.78 7.57 -9.39
C LYS A 89 -7.33 7.13 -9.30
N GLU A 90 -6.41 8.07 -9.24
CA GLU A 90 -4.97 7.76 -9.06
C GLU A 90 -4.74 7.12 -7.69
N LEU A 91 -5.25 7.73 -6.61
CA LEU A 91 -5.07 7.19 -5.27
C LEU A 91 -5.73 5.81 -5.12
N GLN A 92 -6.93 5.63 -5.67
CA GLN A 92 -7.65 4.36 -5.69
C GLN A 92 -6.89 3.28 -6.46
N SER A 93 -6.08 3.65 -7.46
CA SER A 93 -5.27 2.67 -8.20
C SER A 93 -4.20 1.98 -7.34
N LEU A 94 -3.87 2.50 -6.17
CA LEU A 94 -2.97 1.88 -5.21
C LEU A 94 -3.65 0.81 -4.34
N VAL A 95 -5.00 0.78 -4.31
CA VAL A 95 -5.74 -0.21 -3.52
C VAL A 95 -5.50 -1.60 -4.09
N ASP A 96 -5.09 -2.51 -3.22
CA ASP A 96 -4.87 -3.93 -3.53
C ASP A 96 -5.88 -4.79 -2.77
N TYR A 97 -6.96 -5.17 -3.45
CA TYR A 97 -8.00 -6.04 -2.90
C TYR A 97 -7.59 -7.51 -2.76
N SER A 98 -6.38 -7.87 -3.17
CA SER A 98 -5.82 -9.20 -2.92
C SER A 98 -5.24 -9.35 -1.50
N GLN A 99 -5.04 -8.22 -0.80
CA GLN A 99 -4.63 -8.24 0.60
C GLN A 99 -5.73 -8.86 1.47
N THR A 100 -5.35 -9.77 2.35
CA THR A 100 -6.27 -10.43 3.29
C THR A 100 -6.37 -9.69 4.63
N THR A 101 -5.47 -8.77 4.88
CA THR A 101 -5.39 -7.93 6.09
C THR A 101 -5.04 -6.49 5.73
N PRO A 102 -5.64 -5.51 6.45
CA PRO A 102 -5.28 -4.09 6.25
C PRO A 102 -3.78 -3.80 6.55
N PRO A 103 -3.23 -2.79 5.89
CA PRO A 103 -3.84 -1.90 4.90
C PRO A 103 -3.95 -2.57 3.51
N MET A 104 -4.98 -2.20 2.75
CA MET A 104 -5.26 -2.71 1.41
C MET A 104 -4.34 -2.05 0.36
N ILE A 105 -3.05 -2.25 0.48
CA ILE A 105 -2.00 -1.70 -0.39
C ILE A 105 -0.79 -2.64 -0.35
N ASP A 106 0.04 -2.65 -1.38
CA ASP A 106 1.31 -3.39 -1.37
C ASP A 106 2.25 -2.84 -0.29
N SER A 107 2.34 -3.54 0.85
CA SER A 107 3.15 -3.14 2.00
C SER A 107 4.67 -3.25 1.75
N THR A 108 5.09 -3.97 0.71
CA THR A 108 6.51 -4.04 0.31
C THR A 108 6.91 -2.76 -0.42
N ALA A 109 6.07 -2.29 -1.33
CA ALA A 109 6.30 -1.04 -2.05
C ALA A 109 6.05 0.19 -1.16
N PHE A 110 5.03 0.13 -0.28
CA PHE A 110 4.56 1.25 0.55
C PHE A 110 4.55 0.89 2.05
N PRO A 111 5.73 0.61 2.65
CA PRO A 111 5.82 0.21 4.05
C PRO A 111 5.28 1.31 4.99
N GLY A 112 4.72 0.89 6.12
CA GLY A 112 4.22 1.79 7.15
C GLY A 112 2.98 2.60 6.74
N THR A 113 2.26 2.20 5.68
CA THR A 113 0.97 2.81 5.34
C THR A 113 -0.06 2.44 6.42
N PRO A 114 -0.70 3.42 7.11
CA PRO A 114 -1.73 3.10 8.08
C PRO A 114 -3.04 2.66 7.41
N SER A 115 -3.83 1.86 8.13
CA SER A 115 -5.20 1.49 7.77
C SER A 115 -6.15 2.66 8.07
N ASP A 116 -6.00 3.76 7.34
CA ASP A 116 -6.65 5.03 7.63
C ASP A 116 -7.01 5.78 6.35
N PHE A 117 -7.63 6.95 6.49
CA PHE A 117 -8.09 7.81 5.39
C PHE A 117 -6.94 8.61 4.78
N PHE A 118 -6.98 8.74 3.46
CA PHE A 118 -6.04 9.54 2.68
C PHE A 118 -6.78 10.51 1.76
N TRP A 119 -6.39 11.80 1.77
CA TRP A 119 -6.95 12.80 0.89
C TRP A 119 -6.63 12.56 -0.58
N SER A 120 -7.64 12.76 -1.43
CA SER A 120 -7.43 13.00 -2.86
C SER A 120 -7.53 14.49 -3.20
N ALA A 121 -7.08 14.89 -4.38
CA ALA A 121 -7.25 16.26 -4.89
C ALA A 121 -8.67 16.52 -5.43
N SER A 122 -9.51 15.50 -5.51
CA SER A 122 -10.84 15.58 -6.13
C SER A 122 -11.85 16.23 -5.18
N PRO A 123 -12.42 17.41 -5.53
CA PRO A 123 -13.49 17.99 -4.73
C PRO A 123 -14.79 17.18 -4.87
N LEU A 124 -15.65 17.25 -3.87
CA LEU A 124 -17.01 16.70 -3.96
C LEU A 124 -17.86 17.59 -4.86
N ALA A 125 -18.42 17.03 -5.92
CA ALA A 125 -19.28 17.77 -6.84
C ALA A 125 -20.50 18.36 -6.09
N GLY A 126 -20.78 19.62 -6.33
CA GLY A 126 -21.90 20.33 -5.69
C GLY A 126 -21.62 20.76 -4.23
N SER A 127 -20.40 20.56 -3.69
CA SER A 127 -20.05 20.98 -2.35
C SER A 127 -18.65 21.62 -2.31
N SER A 128 -18.57 22.89 -1.96
CA SER A 128 -17.28 23.57 -1.76
C SER A 128 -16.57 23.18 -0.46
N SER A 129 -17.27 22.51 0.45
CA SER A 129 -16.77 22.10 1.76
C SER A 129 -16.43 20.60 1.84
N GLY A 130 -16.52 19.85 0.73
CA GLY A 130 -16.24 18.41 0.69
C GLY A 130 -15.15 18.03 -0.32
N ALA A 131 -14.36 17.02 0.04
CA ALA A 131 -13.39 16.40 -0.87
C ALA A 131 -13.40 14.88 -0.70
N TRP A 132 -13.02 14.16 -1.78
CA TRP A 132 -12.95 12.71 -1.78
C TRP A 132 -11.69 12.19 -1.11
N ASP A 133 -11.81 11.05 -0.46
CA ASP A 133 -10.75 10.29 0.19
C ASP A 133 -10.77 8.80 -0.19
N VAL A 134 -9.72 8.08 0.20
CA VAL A 134 -9.62 6.62 0.15
C VAL A 134 -9.28 6.12 1.54
N TYR A 135 -10.02 5.14 2.02
CA TYR A 135 -9.75 4.44 3.27
C TYR A 135 -8.96 3.15 3.01
N PHE A 136 -7.66 3.14 3.32
CA PHE A 136 -6.83 1.95 3.10
C PHE A 136 -7.10 0.79 4.08
N GLY A 137 -7.98 0.96 5.06
CA GLY A 137 -8.43 -0.14 5.91
C GLY A 137 -9.25 -1.20 5.18
N ASN A 138 -10.00 -0.80 4.11
CA ASN A 138 -10.81 -1.72 3.30
C ASN A 138 -10.85 -1.38 1.80
N GLY A 139 -10.13 -0.34 1.37
CA GLY A 139 -10.07 0.09 -0.03
C GLY A 139 -11.26 0.93 -0.50
N GLN A 140 -12.20 1.30 0.38
CA GLN A 140 -13.36 2.11 0.01
C GLN A 140 -12.98 3.58 -0.23
N THR A 141 -13.78 4.23 -1.08
CA THR A 141 -13.75 5.68 -1.25
C THR A 141 -14.84 6.33 -0.42
N GLY A 142 -14.51 7.44 0.20
CA GLY A 142 -15.44 8.29 0.96
C GLY A 142 -15.29 9.76 0.60
N PHE A 143 -15.95 10.60 1.33
CA PHE A 143 -15.74 12.04 1.30
C PHE A 143 -15.91 12.61 2.70
N CYS A 144 -15.16 13.68 2.98
CA CYS A 144 -15.26 14.38 4.25
C CYS A 144 -15.19 15.90 4.04
N CYS A 145 -15.49 16.64 5.11
CA CYS A 145 -15.33 18.08 5.12
C CYS A 145 -13.84 18.46 5.02
N VAL A 146 -13.54 19.44 4.17
CA VAL A 146 -12.16 19.89 3.85
C VAL A 146 -11.36 20.39 5.05
N SER A 147 -12.03 20.68 6.17
CA SER A 147 -11.41 21.06 7.45
C SER A 147 -10.96 19.85 8.28
N GLY A 148 -11.43 18.64 7.95
CA GLY A 148 -10.93 17.41 8.57
C GLY A 148 -9.46 17.17 8.22
N THR A 149 -8.75 16.35 9.01
CA THR A 149 -7.34 16.06 8.79
C THR A 149 -7.14 14.58 8.49
N PHE A 150 -6.52 14.28 7.34
CA PHE A 150 -6.22 12.92 6.89
C PHE A 150 -4.77 12.78 6.45
N ASN A 151 -4.34 11.54 6.27
CA ASN A 151 -3.03 11.24 5.72
C ASN A 151 -2.92 11.69 4.27
N VAL A 152 -1.68 11.81 3.80
CA VAL A 152 -1.36 12.30 2.46
C VAL A 152 -0.27 11.44 1.84
N ARG A 153 -0.46 11.06 0.58
CA ARG A 153 0.57 10.46 -0.26
C ARG A 153 0.64 11.22 -1.57
N CYS A 154 1.77 11.85 -1.82
CA CYS A 154 1.97 12.68 -3.00
C CYS A 154 2.32 11.86 -4.25
N VAL A 155 2.04 12.42 -5.42
CA VAL A 155 2.27 11.82 -6.73
C VAL A 155 2.81 12.86 -7.73
N ARG A 156 3.55 12.41 -8.72
CA ARG A 156 3.97 13.17 -9.91
C ARG A 156 3.94 12.31 -11.16
#